data_5ccb409511bee87fa7d72df08e7df54a
#
_entry.id   5ccb409511bee87fa7d72df08e7df54a
#
_cell.length_a   1.000
_cell.length_b   1.000
_cell.length_c   1.000
_cell.angle_alpha   90.00
_cell.angle_beta   90.00
_cell.angle_gamma   90.00
#
_symmetry.space_group_name_H-M   'P 1'
#
loop_
_entity.id
_entity.type
_entity.pdbx_description
1 polymer ?
#
loop_
_entity_poly.entity_id
_entity_poly.type
_entity_poly.pdbx_seq_one_letter_code
_entity_poly.pdbx_strand_id
1 'polypeptide(L)'
;MARRPAARVSDDVAVVEMEEEICEARRERLADLLDFVDRACARAALASDVAFDVRLATEEAVTNVIEHGYAGEETPGPISLRFRRDAQRVVVTIDDLAPPFDPATIRPADPSAPLERRRIGGLGWHFVTRVMDEVRHELRHPRGNRLTLVKRLATN
;
A
#
# COMPACT_ATOMS: atom_id res chain seq x y z
N MET A 1 -47.15 -18.17 -23.39
CA MET A 1 -46.33 -17.00 -23.06
C MET A 1 -45.25 -17.45 -22.08
N ALA A 2 -44.06 -17.81 -22.59
CA ALA A 2 -42.96 -18.37 -21.79
C ALA A 2 -42.13 -17.24 -21.17
N ARG A 3 -42.09 -17.21 -19.84
CA ARG A 3 -41.17 -16.33 -19.10
C ARG A 3 -39.72 -16.81 -19.28
N ARG A 4 -38.87 -16.00 -19.90
CA ARG A 4 -37.42 -16.18 -19.90
C ARG A 4 -36.91 -16.06 -18.45
N PRO A 5 -36.08 -16.98 -17.96
CA PRO A 5 -35.38 -16.77 -16.69
C PRO A 5 -34.38 -15.63 -16.84
N ALA A 6 -34.43 -14.71 -15.89
CA ALA A 6 -33.40 -13.66 -15.75
C ALA A 6 -32.03 -14.32 -15.52
N ALA A 7 -31.08 -13.95 -16.34
CA ALA A 7 -29.71 -14.35 -16.13
C ALA A 7 -29.25 -13.83 -14.76
N ARG A 8 -28.94 -14.74 -13.84
CA ARG A 8 -28.23 -14.42 -12.62
C ARG A 8 -26.82 -14.02 -13.06
N VAL A 9 -26.50 -12.74 -12.90
CA VAL A 9 -25.12 -12.28 -12.88
C VAL A 9 -24.55 -12.89 -11.60
N SER A 10 -23.76 -13.94 -11.73
CA SER A 10 -22.97 -14.48 -10.65
C SER A 10 -21.81 -13.48 -10.40
N ASP A 11 -21.98 -12.60 -9.43
CA ASP A 11 -20.88 -11.87 -8.79
C ASP A 11 -20.06 -12.87 -7.95
N ASP A 12 -19.53 -13.87 -8.59
CA ASP A 12 -18.56 -14.79 -8.00
C ASP A 12 -17.15 -14.27 -8.28
N VAL A 13 -16.88 -13.03 -7.82
CA VAL A 13 -15.51 -12.57 -7.67
C VAL A 13 -15.00 -13.21 -6.39
N ALA A 14 -14.40 -14.39 -6.53
CA ALA A 14 -13.72 -15.05 -5.43
C ALA A 14 -12.68 -14.07 -4.86
N VAL A 15 -12.98 -13.48 -3.70
CA VAL A 15 -11.99 -12.79 -2.87
C VAL A 15 -11.06 -13.89 -2.36
N VAL A 16 -9.89 -13.99 -2.97
CA VAL A 16 -9.02 -15.16 -2.76
C VAL A 16 -8.27 -15.06 -1.45
N GLU A 17 -7.91 -13.87 -1.00
CA GLU A 17 -7.23 -13.67 0.29
C GLU A 17 -7.39 -12.23 0.78
N MET A 18 -7.66 -12.08 2.07
CA MET A 18 -7.55 -10.82 2.78
C MET A 18 -6.74 -11.04 4.05
N GLU A 19 -5.65 -10.29 4.18
CA GLU A 19 -4.75 -10.35 5.33
C GLU A 19 -4.52 -8.94 5.86
N GLU A 20 -4.30 -8.83 7.16
CA GLU A 20 -4.04 -7.57 7.84
C GLU A 20 -2.91 -7.70 8.85
N GLU A 21 -2.05 -6.70 8.91
CA GLU A 21 -1.01 -6.52 9.91
C GLU A 21 -1.14 -5.12 10.50
N ILE A 22 -1.10 -5.03 11.83
CA ILE A 22 -1.20 -3.74 12.56
C ILE A 22 -0.02 -3.64 13.54
N CYS A 23 0.68 -2.52 13.52
CA CYS A 23 1.73 -2.23 14.49
C CYS A 23 1.87 -0.72 14.72
N GLU A 24 2.76 -0.32 15.61
CA GLU A 24 3.17 1.08 15.73
C GLU A 24 4.03 1.49 14.53
N ALA A 25 3.84 2.71 14.04
CA ALA A 25 4.58 3.27 12.90
C ALA A 25 6.00 3.66 13.31
N ARG A 26 6.82 2.67 13.62
CA ARG A 26 8.23 2.81 13.99
C ARG A 26 9.16 2.26 12.93
N ARG A 27 10.33 2.86 12.78
CA ARG A 27 11.34 2.42 11.81
C ARG A 27 11.73 0.95 12.02
N GLU A 28 11.80 0.51 13.27
CA GLU A 28 12.12 -0.88 13.64
C GLU A 28 11.06 -1.89 13.16
N ARG A 29 9.85 -1.42 12.87
CA ARG A 29 8.74 -2.25 12.38
C ARG A 29 8.65 -2.33 10.85
N LEU A 30 9.44 -1.53 10.14
CA LEU A 30 9.41 -1.50 8.67
C LEU A 30 9.71 -2.88 8.08
N ALA A 31 10.75 -3.56 8.55
CA ALA A 31 11.11 -4.89 8.08
C ALA A 31 9.98 -5.90 8.27
N ASP A 32 9.30 -5.90 9.43
CA ASP A 32 8.18 -6.79 9.71
C ASP A 32 6.99 -6.55 8.75
N LEU A 33 6.68 -5.28 8.48
CA LEU A 33 5.61 -4.90 7.55
C LEU A 33 5.93 -5.34 6.11
N LEU A 34 7.19 -5.21 5.69
CA LEU A 34 7.62 -5.66 4.37
C LEU A 34 7.63 -7.20 4.27
N ASP A 35 8.05 -7.89 5.31
CA ASP A 35 7.97 -9.36 5.38
C ASP A 35 6.51 -9.84 5.32
N PHE A 36 5.57 -9.12 5.93
CA PHE A 36 4.14 -9.40 5.79
C PHE A 36 3.70 -9.32 4.32
N VAL A 37 4.08 -8.25 3.60
CA VAL A 37 3.76 -8.07 2.19
C VAL A 37 4.38 -9.17 1.33
N ASP A 38 5.64 -9.51 1.56
CA ASP A 38 6.36 -10.56 0.82
C ASP A 38 5.65 -11.92 1.00
N ARG A 39 5.25 -12.26 2.22
CA ARG A 39 4.49 -13.49 2.50
C ARG A 39 3.12 -13.49 1.85
N ALA A 40 2.41 -12.35 1.88
CA ALA A 40 1.10 -12.21 1.24
C ALA A 40 1.21 -12.36 -0.28
N CYS A 41 2.21 -11.73 -0.92
CA CYS A 41 2.49 -11.87 -2.35
C CYS A 41 2.80 -13.34 -2.72
N ALA A 42 3.60 -14.04 -1.90
CA ALA A 42 3.95 -15.44 -2.13
C ALA A 42 2.72 -16.35 -2.01
N ARG A 43 1.89 -16.19 -0.97
CA ARG A 43 0.64 -16.94 -0.82
C ARG A 43 -0.34 -16.68 -1.96
N ALA A 44 -0.40 -15.44 -2.41
CA ALA A 44 -1.23 -15.04 -3.56
C ALA A 44 -0.65 -15.51 -4.91
N ALA A 45 0.48 -16.20 -4.92
CA ALA A 45 1.17 -16.69 -6.11
C ALA A 45 1.37 -15.61 -7.19
N LEU A 46 1.75 -14.40 -6.77
CA LEU A 46 2.01 -13.30 -7.70
C LEU A 46 3.29 -13.56 -8.51
N ALA A 47 3.29 -13.11 -9.76
CA ALA A 47 4.50 -13.07 -10.56
C ALA A 47 5.56 -12.18 -9.88
N SER A 48 6.84 -12.49 -10.05
CA SER A 48 7.93 -11.83 -9.33
C SER A 48 8.03 -10.33 -9.58
N ASP A 49 7.75 -9.88 -10.79
CA ASP A 49 7.71 -8.46 -11.16
C ASP A 49 6.56 -7.71 -10.48
N VAL A 50 5.38 -8.32 -10.43
CA VAL A 50 4.21 -7.77 -9.72
C VAL A 50 4.48 -7.70 -8.21
N ALA A 51 5.01 -8.77 -7.62
CA ALA A 51 5.36 -8.81 -6.21
C ALA A 51 6.42 -7.74 -5.86
N PHE A 52 7.41 -7.56 -6.72
CA PHE A 52 8.43 -6.53 -6.58
C PHE A 52 7.83 -5.12 -6.59
N ASP A 53 6.96 -4.80 -7.54
CA ASP A 53 6.30 -3.51 -7.65
C ASP A 53 5.42 -3.21 -6.41
N VAL A 54 4.64 -4.20 -5.97
CA VAL A 54 3.78 -4.08 -4.78
C VAL A 54 4.62 -3.83 -3.52
N ARG A 55 5.70 -4.60 -3.34
CA ARG A 55 6.60 -4.44 -2.20
C ARG A 55 7.25 -3.06 -2.18
N LEU A 56 7.78 -2.64 -3.31
CA LEU A 56 8.48 -1.36 -3.44
C LEU A 56 7.55 -0.16 -3.18
N ALA A 57 6.35 -0.18 -3.75
CA ALA A 57 5.36 0.86 -3.52
C ALA A 57 4.91 0.90 -2.05
N THR A 58 4.76 -0.26 -1.42
CA THR A 58 4.40 -0.36 0.00
C THR A 58 5.52 0.17 0.89
N GLU A 59 6.78 -0.15 0.59
CA GLU A 59 7.94 0.36 1.33
C GLU A 59 7.98 1.89 1.35
N GLU A 60 7.84 2.52 0.20
CA GLU A 60 7.79 3.98 0.08
C GLU A 60 6.61 4.58 0.88
N ALA A 61 5.44 3.99 0.75
CA ALA A 61 4.25 4.47 1.43
C ALA A 61 4.36 4.34 2.96
N VAL A 62 4.82 3.21 3.46
CA VAL A 62 5.02 2.96 4.90
C VAL A 62 6.12 3.88 5.46
N THR A 63 7.21 4.04 4.73
CA THR A 63 8.30 4.96 5.11
C THR A 63 7.78 6.39 5.24
N ASN A 64 6.91 6.83 4.33
CA ASN A 64 6.29 8.16 4.41
C ASN A 64 5.44 8.33 5.68
N VAL A 65 4.68 7.33 6.07
CA VAL A 65 3.91 7.37 7.33
C VAL A 65 4.85 7.47 8.53
N ILE A 66 5.88 6.66 8.56
CA ILE A 66 6.84 6.61 9.68
C ILE A 66 7.63 7.92 9.80
N GLU A 67 8.13 8.44 8.69
CA GLU A 67 9.03 9.61 8.69
C GLU A 67 8.30 10.96 8.66
N HIS A 68 7.11 11.01 8.08
CA HIS A 68 6.36 12.25 7.87
C HIS A 68 5.01 12.28 8.57
N GLY A 69 4.28 11.18 8.58
CA GLY A 69 2.93 11.13 9.14
C GLY A 69 2.91 11.50 10.62
N TYR A 70 3.74 10.84 11.41
CA TYR A 70 3.84 11.05 12.86
C TYR A 70 5.00 11.95 13.30
N ALA A 71 5.66 12.65 12.39
CA ALA A 71 6.86 13.44 12.70
C ALA A 71 6.65 14.53 13.76
N GLY A 72 5.44 15.06 13.91
CA GLY A 72 5.09 16.07 14.91
C GLY A 72 4.51 15.51 16.20
N GLU A 73 4.38 14.20 16.32
CA GLU A 73 3.79 13.52 17.49
C GLU A 73 4.89 13.08 18.47
N GLU A 74 4.58 13.15 19.77
CA GLU A 74 5.53 12.66 20.82
C GLU A 74 5.80 11.17 20.69
N THR A 75 4.75 10.41 20.33
CA THR A 75 4.82 8.97 20.11
C THR A 75 4.15 8.62 18.79
N PRO A 76 4.74 7.72 17.98
CA PRO A 76 4.10 7.26 16.78
C PRO A 76 2.82 6.47 17.10
N GLY A 77 1.78 6.69 16.30
CA GLY A 77 0.55 5.94 16.38
C GLY A 77 0.57 4.67 15.52
N PRO A 78 -0.58 4.03 15.36
CA PRO A 78 -0.69 2.79 14.61
C PRO A 78 -0.59 3.00 13.10
N ILE A 79 -0.10 1.95 12.44
CA ILE A 79 -0.20 1.75 11.01
C ILE A 79 -0.83 0.37 10.76
N SER A 80 -1.77 0.29 9.84
CA SER A 80 -2.40 -0.96 9.42
C SER A 80 -2.15 -1.17 7.94
N LEU A 81 -1.66 -2.35 7.59
CA LEU A 81 -1.56 -2.84 6.23
C LEU A 81 -2.62 -3.90 6.00
N ARG A 82 -3.42 -3.73 4.95
CA ARG A 82 -4.32 -4.76 4.44
C ARG A 82 -3.93 -5.14 3.03
N PHE A 83 -3.77 -6.42 2.81
CA PHE A 83 -3.49 -7.00 1.50
C PHE A 83 -4.71 -7.78 1.03
N ARG A 84 -5.16 -7.52 -0.19
CA ARG A 84 -6.25 -8.26 -0.83
C ARG A 84 -5.88 -8.58 -2.27
N ARG A 85 -6.17 -9.82 -2.67
CA ARG A 85 -6.08 -10.25 -4.07
C ARG A 85 -7.43 -10.78 -4.55
N ASP A 86 -7.83 -10.37 -5.74
CA ASP A 86 -8.88 -11.02 -6.53
C ASP A 86 -8.30 -11.51 -7.88
N ALA A 87 -9.17 -12.02 -8.77
CA ALA A 87 -8.72 -12.56 -10.06
C ALA A 87 -8.04 -11.52 -10.98
N GLN A 88 -8.32 -10.23 -10.77
CA GLN A 88 -7.92 -9.16 -11.68
C GLN A 88 -6.85 -8.23 -11.11
N ARG A 89 -6.70 -8.19 -9.77
CA ARG A 89 -5.85 -7.17 -9.13
C ARG A 89 -5.41 -7.57 -7.73
N VAL A 90 -4.35 -6.91 -7.31
CA VAL A 90 -3.90 -6.83 -5.91
C VAL A 90 -4.20 -5.43 -5.40
N VAL A 91 -4.70 -5.34 -4.18
CA VAL A 91 -4.96 -4.08 -3.49
C VAL A 91 -4.23 -4.09 -2.15
N VAL A 92 -3.38 -3.12 -1.92
CA VAL A 92 -2.78 -2.85 -0.61
C VAL A 92 -3.38 -1.56 -0.07
N THR A 93 -3.96 -1.63 1.12
CA THR A 93 -4.49 -0.46 1.82
C THR A 93 -3.64 -0.19 3.05
N ILE A 94 -3.18 1.03 3.18
CA ILE A 94 -2.36 1.50 4.29
C ILE A 94 -3.16 2.56 5.03
N ASP A 95 -3.51 2.28 6.28
CA ASP A 95 -4.25 3.19 7.15
C ASP A 95 -3.35 3.66 8.30
N ASP A 96 -3.41 4.94 8.62
CA ASP A 96 -2.78 5.52 9.79
C ASP A 96 -3.73 6.49 10.52
N LEU A 97 -3.34 6.92 11.71
CA LEU A 97 -4.03 7.94 12.52
C LEU A 97 -3.22 9.23 12.65
N ALA A 98 -2.23 9.42 11.79
CA ALA A 98 -1.45 10.65 11.75
C ALA A 98 -2.31 11.87 11.37
N PRO A 99 -1.84 13.09 11.65
CA PRO A 99 -2.44 14.29 11.07
C PRO A 99 -2.50 14.17 9.54
N PRO A 100 -3.45 14.85 8.88
CA PRO A 100 -3.55 14.84 7.43
C PRO A 100 -2.22 15.24 6.78
N PHE A 101 -1.73 14.41 5.85
CA PHE A 101 -0.59 14.75 5.00
C PHE A 101 -0.82 14.21 3.59
N ASP A 102 -0.29 14.90 2.60
CA ASP A 102 -0.35 14.47 1.22
C ASP A 102 1.01 13.93 0.78
N PRO A 103 1.14 12.62 0.51
CA PRO A 103 2.39 12.02 0.05
C PRO A 103 2.96 12.67 -1.22
N ALA A 104 2.10 13.22 -2.08
CA ALA A 104 2.52 13.88 -3.32
C ALA A 104 3.29 15.20 -3.08
N THR A 105 3.16 15.80 -1.88
CA THR A 105 3.89 17.02 -1.50
C THR A 105 5.26 16.74 -0.89
N ILE A 106 5.58 15.47 -0.60
CA ILE A 106 6.88 15.09 -0.04
C ILE A 106 7.92 15.21 -1.14
N ARG A 107 8.93 16.04 -0.90
CA ARG A 107 10.03 16.22 -1.86
C ARG A 107 10.85 14.94 -1.96
N PRO A 108 11.21 14.49 -3.19
CA PRO A 108 12.16 13.41 -3.39
C PRO A 108 13.48 13.72 -2.65
N ALA A 109 14.19 12.67 -2.22
CA ALA A 109 15.53 12.84 -1.70
C ALA A 109 16.42 13.46 -2.78
N ASP A 110 17.24 14.45 -2.41
CA ASP A 110 18.22 15.03 -3.31
C ASP A 110 19.29 13.97 -3.65
N PRO A 111 19.42 13.56 -4.93
CA PRO A 111 20.39 12.54 -5.32
C PRO A 111 21.83 13.01 -5.14
N SER A 112 22.06 14.34 -5.03
CA SER A 112 23.38 14.93 -4.78
C SER A 112 23.73 15.03 -3.29
N ALA A 113 22.77 14.75 -2.38
CA ALA A 113 23.03 14.81 -0.95
C ALA A 113 24.05 13.75 -0.51
N PRO A 114 24.90 14.03 0.50
CA PRO A 114 25.81 13.05 1.08
C PRO A 114 25.05 11.79 1.54
N LEU A 115 25.68 10.61 1.41
CA LEU A 115 25.09 9.32 1.76
C LEU A 115 24.49 9.28 3.17
N GLU A 116 25.13 9.97 4.13
CA GLU A 116 24.68 10.06 5.52
C GLU A 116 23.37 10.84 5.68
N ARG A 117 23.00 11.67 4.71
CA ARG A 117 21.78 12.48 4.66
C ARG A 117 20.73 11.92 3.69
N ARG A 118 21.07 10.87 2.95
CA ARG A 118 20.09 10.21 2.08
C ARG A 118 19.09 9.45 2.94
N ARG A 119 17.82 9.68 2.66
CA ARG A 119 16.75 8.92 3.29
C ARG A 119 16.83 7.46 2.86
N ILE A 120 16.56 6.54 3.79
CA ILE A 120 16.28 5.15 3.47
C ILE A 120 14.97 5.14 2.69
N GLY A 121 14.94 4.53 1.49
CA GLY A 121 13.76 4.52 0.62
C GLY A 121 13.72 5.73 -0.31
N GLY A 122 14.56 6.12 -1.07
CA GLY A 122 14.66 7.38 -1.81
C GLY A 122 14.06 7.40 -3.21
N LEU A 123 13.18 6.47 -3.55
CA LEU A 123 12.58 6.45 -4.90
C LEU A 123 11.43 7.44 -5.05
N GLY A 124 10.82 7.87 -3.94
CA GLY A 124 9.81 8.91 -3.88
C GLY A 124 8.45 8.50 -4.40
N TRP A 125 7.49 9.35 -4.09
CA TRP A 125 6.08 9.18 -4.49
C TRP A 125 5.90 9.04 -6.00
N HIS A 126 6.71 9.74 -6.79
CA HIS A 126 6.67 9.66 -8.25
C HIS A 126 6.89 8.22 -8.75
N PHE A 127 7.76 7.47 -8.09
CA PHE A 127 8.01 6.08 -8.44
C PHE A 127 6.81 5.19 -8.10
N VAL A 128 6.18 5.39 -6.94
CA VAL A 128 4.96 4.67 -6.54
C VAL A 128 3.87 4.79 -7.61
N THR A 129 3.64 6.01 -8.09
CA THR A 129 2.64 6.27 -9.13
C THR A 129 2.99 5.68 -10.50
N ARG A 130 4.25 5.35 -10.75
CA ARG A 130 4.70 4.69 -11.99
C ARG A 130 4.59 3.19 -11.97
N VAL A 131 4.81 2.55 -10.82
CA VAL A 131 4.78 1.08 -10.71
C VAL A 131 3.41 0.53 -10.38
N MET A 132 2.54 1.33 -9.74
CA MET A 132 1.17 0.94 -9.44
C MET A 132 0.21 1.47 -10.50
N ASP A 133 -0.86 0.72 -10.80
CA ASP A 133 -1.87 1.12 -11.78
C ASP A 133 -2.82 2.19 -11.26
N GLU A 134 -3.13 2.16 -9.95
CA GLU A 134 -3.90 3.20 -9.27
C GLU A 134 -3.31 3.48 -7.90
N VAL A 135 -3.28 4.75 -7.54
CA VAL A 135 -2.88 5.23 -6.23
C VAL A 135 -3.90 6.25 -5.77
N ARG A 136 -4.55 5.99 -4.63
CA ARG A 136 -5.55 6.90 -4.05
C ARG A 136 -5.19 7.24 -2.63
N HIS A 137 -5.22 8.52 -2.31
CA HIS A 137 -5.05 9.04 -0.96
C HIS A 137 -6.36 9.69 -0.50
N GLU A 138 -6.82 9.32 0.68
CA GLU A 138 -8.05 9.81 1.28
C GLU A 138 -7.80 10.18 2.74
N LEU A 139 -8.39 11.31 3.16
CA LEU A 139 -8.45 11.67 4.57
C LEU A 139 -9.54 10.84 5.26
N ARG A 140 -9.23 10.33 6.45
CA ARG A 140 -10.18 9.59 7.27
C ARG A 140 -10.75 10.49 8.36
N HIS A 141 -12.03 10.33 8.66
CA HIS A 141 -12.67 11.01 9.77
C HIS A 141 -12.77 10.11 11.01
N PRO A 142 -12.57 10.64 12.20
CA PRO A 142 -12.25 12.03 12.54
C PRO A 142 -10.77 12.38 12.35
N ARG A 143 -9.89 11.40 12.13
CA ARG A 143 -8.43 11.58 11.98
C ARG A 143 -7.83 10.43 11.17
N GLY A 144 -6.74 10.71 10.50
CA GLY A 144 -5.91 9.72 9.81
C GLY A 144 -5.93 9.84 8.30
N ASN A 145 -5.15 8.98 7.69
CA ASN A 145 -5.00 8.89 6.24
C ASN A 145 -5.24 7.45 5.78
N ARG A 146 -5.76 7.32 4.58
CA ARG A 146 -5.83 6.04 3.87
C ARG A 146 -5.15 6.17 2.53
N LEU A 147 -4.21 5.30 2.27
CA LEU A 147 -3.59 5.12 0.97
C LEU A 147 -4.01 3.77 0.40
N THR A 148 -4.52 3.77 -0.84
CA THR A 148 -4.88 2.56 -1.56
C THR A 148 -3.99 2.44 -2.80
N LEU A 149 -3.26 1.34 -2.87
CA LEU A 149 -2.39 0.95 -3.98
C LEU A 149 -3.03 -0.20 -4.74
N VAL A 150 -3.20 -0.07 -6.04
CA VAL A 150 -3.79 -1.10 -6.89
C VAL A 150 -2.81 -1.52 -7.98
N LYS A 151 -2.58 -2.82 -8.09
CA LYS A 151 -1.82 -3.43 -9.19
C LYS A 151 -2.70 -4.41 -9.94
N ARG A 152 -2.89 -4.20 -11.23
CA ARG A 152 -3.66 -5.09 -12.11
C ARG A 152 -2.84 -6.32 -12.44
N LEU A 153 -3.51 -7.46 -12.50
CA LEU A 153 -2.91 -8.72 -12.90
C LEU A 153 -3.21 -8.97 -14.38
N ALA A 154 -2.22 -9.51 -15.10
CA ALA A 154 -2.45 -9.93 -16.48
C ALA A 154 -3.50 -11.05 -16.50
N THR A 155 -4.51 -10.89 -17.34
CA THR A 155 -5.49 -11.95 -17.63
C THR A 155 -4.81 -12.96 -18.58
N ASN A 156 -4.69 -14.20 -18.14
CA ASN A 156 -4.30 -15.30 -19.05
C ASN A 156 -5.44 -15.62 -20.00
#